data_1192da3caaf6f019a2eebb043be58133
#
_entry.id   1192da3caaf6f019a2eebb043be58133
#
_cell.length_a   1.000
_cell.length_b   1.000
_cell.length_c   1.000
_cell.angle_alpha   90.00
_cell.angle_beta   90.00
_cell.angle_gamma   90.00
#
_symmetry.space_group_name_H-M   'P 1'
#
loop_
_entity.id
_entity.type
_entity.pdbx_description
1 polymer ?
#
loop_
_entity_poly.entity_id
_entity_poly.type
_entity_poly.pdbx_seq_one_letter_code
_entity_poly.pdbx_strand_id
1 'polypeptide(L)'
;SRYRPFALLLGLKREAIGATHSINRESNLALITDIFGPDSPEARGSLSIYVVGGMVGTIYFGFLTTMTAAAGIFHPYALGMASGVGAGILMASATASITAIYPDMAAELSALASTSETLSGLTGIYVAIFIGIPLCQKLYTWLEPKFAKLRHEPSEVLTRKAEEKLEEA
;
A
#
# COMPACT_ATOMS: atom_id res chain seq x y z
N SER A 1 -2.85 8.44 6.25
CA SER A 1 -1.81 8.59 5.25
C SER A 1 -1.73 10.02 4.74
N ARG A 2 -0.50 10.53 4.56
CA ARG A 2 -0.19 11.94 4.24
C ARG A 2 -0.69 12.37 2.83
N TYR A 3 -0.97 11.41 1.96
CA TYR A 3 -1.31 11.64 0.54
C TYR A 3 -2.81 11.73 0.25
N ARG A 4 -3.69 11.48 1.21
CA ARG A 4 -5.14 11.54 1.02
C ARG A 4 -5.68 12.90 0.63
N PRO A 5 -5.24 14.01 1.24
CA PRO A 5 -5.69 15.32 0.81
C PRO A 5 -5.38 15.58 -0.66
N PHE A 6 -4.19 15.14 -1.13
CA PHE A 6 -3.80 15.26 -2.53
C PHE A 6 -4.63 14.37 -3.46
N ALA A 7 -4.93 13.14 -3.07
CA ALA A 7 -5.76 12.24 -3.86
C ALA A 7 -7.18 12.80 -4.03
N LEU A 8 -7.76 13.37 -2.98
CA LEU A 8 -9.07 14.02 -3.03
C LEU A 8 -9.04 15.33 -3.85
N LEU A 9 -7.97 16.11 -3.77
CA LEU A 9 -7.78 17.31 -4.61
C LEU A 9 -7.68 16.96 -6.10
N LEU A 10 -7.07 15.81 -6.44
CA LEU A 10 -6.96 15.31 -7.81
C LEU A 10 -8.25 14.65 -8.35
N GLY A 11 -9.31 14.64 -7.57
CA GLY A 11 -10.58 14.10 -8.04
C GLY A 11 -10.81 12.61 -7.78
N LEU A 12 -9.90 11.93 -7.12
CA LEU A 12 -10.06 10.56 -6.69
C LEU A 12 -11.06 10.53 -5.51
N LYS A 13 -12.24 9.99 -5.75
CA LYS A 13 -13.30 9.86 -4.75
C LYS A 13 -13.04 8.64 -3.84
N ARG A 14 -13.92 7.64 -3.87
CA ARG A 14 -13.77 6.41 -3.08
C ARG A 14 -12.54 5.57 -3.46
N GLU A 15 -12.06 5.70 -4.68
CA GLU A 15 -10.79 5.12 -5.15
C GLU A 15 -9.60 5.55 -4.28
N ALA A 16 -9.65 6.76 -3.67
CA ALA A 16 -8.63 7.22 -2.75
C ALA A 16 -8.50 6.34 -1.49
N ILE A 17 -9.55 5.65 -1.07
CA ILE A 17 -9.50 4.73 0.08
C ILE A 17 -8.58 3.56 -0.26
N GLY A 18 -8.84 2.87 -1.37
CA GLY A 18 -8.02 1.76 -1.83
C GLY A 18 -6.58 2.18 -2.16
N ALA A 19 -6.43 3.25 -2.96
CA ALA A 19 -5.13 3.75 -3.39
C ALA A 19 -4.22 4.19 -2.23
N THR A 20 -4.79 4.72 -1.14
CA THR A 20 -4.01 5.19 0.01
C THR A 20 -3.87 4.15 1.13
N HIS A 21 -4.67 3.10 1.09
CA HIS A 21 -4.59 1.99 2.04
C HIS A 21 -3.52 0.98 1.63
N SER A 22 -3.36 0.75 0.36
CA SER A 22 -2.38 -0.20 -0.15
C SER A 22 -0.95 0.30 0.05
N ILE A 23 -0.12 -0.57 0.64
CA ILE A 23 1.33 -0.42 0.70
C ILE A 23 1.96 -1.36 -0.35
N ASN A 24 1.36 -1.40 -1.53
CA ASN A 24 1.80 -2.24 -2.64
C ASN A 24 2.04 -3.71 -2.24
N ARG A 25 1.06 -4.31 -1.54
CA ARG A 25 1.09 -5.72 -1.13
C ARG A 25 -0.08 -6.47 -1.70
N GLU A 26 0.17 -7.69 -2.15
CA GLU A 26 -0.81 -8.62 -2.70
C GLU A 26 -1.94 -8.89 -1.70
N SER A 27 -1.60 -9.10 -0.44
CA SER A 27 -2.56 -9.32 0.64
C SER A 27 -3.49 -8.14 0.90
N ASN A 28 -3.02 -6.90 0.74
CA ASN A 28 -3.86 -5.72 0.88
C ASN A 28 -4.81 -5.55 -0.30
N LEU A 29 -4.36 -5.87 -1.51
CA LEU A 29 -5.23 -5.86 -2.70
C LEU A 29 -6.34 -6.89 -2.55
N ALA A 30 -6.01 -8.13 -2.15
CA ALA A 30 -6.98 -9.17 -1.89
C ALA A 30 -7.99 -8.76 -0.81
N LEU A 31 -7.52 -8.21 0.31
CA LEU A 31 -8.37 -7.75 1.41
C LEU A 31 -9.35 -6.65 0.97
N ILE A 32 -8.90 -5.66 0.21
CA ILE A 32 -9.77 -4.59 -0.29
C ILE A 32 -10.80 -5.16 -1.28
N THR A 33 -10.39 -6.07 -2.15
CA THR A 33 -11.27 -6.74 -3.10
C THR A 33 -12.34 -7.58 -2.39
N ASP A 34 -11.98 -8.28 -1.33
CA ASP A 34 -12.92 -9.10 -0.55
C ASP A 34 -13.93 -8.26 0.24
N ILE A 35 -13.50 -7.14 0.81
CA ILE A 35 -14.37 -6.28 1.64
C ILE A 35 -15.30 -5.41 0.79
N PHE A 36 -14.80 -4.82 -0.28
CA PHE A 36 -15.55 -3.83 -1.07
C PHE A 36 -16.06 -4.38 -2.40
N GLY A 37 -15.64 -5.58 -2.79
CA GLY A 37 -15.93 -6.21 -4.07
C GLY A 37 -14.92 -5.85 -5.18
N PRO A 38 -14.74 -6.74 -6.18
CA PRO A 38 -13.71 -6.59 -7.21
C PRO A 38 -13.96 -5.38 -8.13
N ASP A 39 -15.22 -5.03 -8.37
CA ASP A 39 -15.62 -3.93 -9.26
C ASP A 39 -15.77 -2.58 -8.53
N SER A 40 -15.46 -2.55 -7.24
CA SER A 40 -15.57 -1.33 -6.43
C SER A 40 -14.55 -0.27 -6.81
N PRO A 41 -14.85 1.02 -6.60
CA PRO A 41 -13.86 2.09 -6.75
C PRO A 41 -12.63 1.89 -5.88
N GLU A 42 -12.82 1.35 -4.67
CA GLU A 42 -11.74 1.04 -3.72
C GLU A 42 -10.79 -0.03 -4.29
N ALA A 43 -11.33 -1.10 -4.87
CA ALA A 43 -10.51 -2.16 -5.49
C ALA A 43 -9.74 -1.63 -6.71
N ARG A 44 -10.38 -0.82 -7.56
CA ARG A 44 -9.70 -0.17 -8.70
C ARG A 44 -8.57 0.75 -8.26
N GLY A 45 -8.79 1.55 -7.21
CA GLY A 45 -7.76 2.42 -6.64
C GLY A 45 -6.57 1.63 -6.09
N SER A 46 -6.84 0.52 -5.38
CA SER A 46 -5.81 -0.37 -4.85
C SER A 46 -5.01 -1.06 -5.96
N LEU A 47 -5.70 -1.57 -7.00
CA LEU A 47 -5.07 -2.23 -8.15
C LEU A 47 -4.17 -1.26 -8.93
N SER A 48 -4.63 -0.02 -9.15
CA SER A 48 -3.84 1.00 -9.86
C SER A 48 -2.53 1.30 -9.15
N ILE A 49 -2.56 1.46 -7.83
CA ILE A 49 -1.33 1.67 -7.03
C ILE A 49 -0.47 0.40 -6.99
N TYR A 50 -1.07 -0.79 -6.96
CA TYR A 50 -0.32 -2.03 -6.99
C TYR A 50 0.49 -2.18 -8.28
N VAL A 51 -0.12 -1.93 -9.44
CA VAL A 51 0.54 -2.05 -10.75
C VAL A 51 1.62 -0.98 -10.93
N VAL A 52 1.26 0.29 -10.79
CA VAL A 52 2.22 1.41 -11.00
C VAL A 52 3.30 1.42 -9.93
N GLY A 53 2.92 1.23 -8.67
CA GLY A 53 3.84 1.16 -7.54
C GLY A 53 4.80 -0.03 -7.63
N GLY A 54 4.32 -1.17 -8.15
CA GLY A 54 5.16 -2.33 -8.42
C GLY A 54 6.23 -2.04 -9.46
N MET A 55 5.86 -1.46 -10.60
CA MET A 55 6.80 -1.13 -11.68
C MET A 55 7.86 -0.12 -11.24
N VAL A 56 7.43 1.03 -10.73
CA VAL A 56 8.35 2.10 -10.29
C VAL A 56 9.14 1.66 -9.05
N GLY A 57 8.47 0.99 -8.12
CA GLY A 57 9.07 0.51 -6.87
C GLY A 57 10.19 -0.49 -7.11
N THR A 58 10.03 -1.42 -8.05
CA THR A 58 11.05 -2.43 -8.37
C THR A 58 12.36 -1.78 -8.80
N ILE A 59 12.28 -0.78 -9.69
CA ILE A 59 13.47 -0.04 -10.15
C ILE A 59 14.08 0.74 -8.99
N TYR A 60 13.25 1.47 -8.24
CA TYR A 60 13.72 2.30 -7.14
C TYR A 60 14.36 1.49 -6.01
N PHE A 61 13.72 0.38 -5.58
CA PHE A 61 14.25 -0.45 -4.52
C PHE A 61 15.50 -1.21 -4.95
N GLY A 62 15.58 -1.70 -6.19
CA GLY A 62 16.80 -2.31 -6.71
C GLY A 62 17.97 -1.33 -6.66
N PHE A 63 17.77 -0.10 -7.12
CA PHE A 63 18.80 0.93 -7.08
C PHE A 63 19.19 1.34 -5.65
N LEU A 64 18.20 1.62 -4.79
CA LEU A 64 18.43 2.01 -3.40
C LEU A 64 19.18 0.93 -2.62
N THR A 65 18.78 -0.33 -2.82
CA THR A 65 19.41 -1.47 -2.15
C THR A 65 20.84 -1.67 -2.62
N THR A 66 21.10 -1.54 -3.92
CA THR A 66 22.47 -1.57 -4.46
C THR A 66 23.34 -0.49 -3.83
N MET A 67 22.86 0.74 -3.74
CA MET A 67 23.61 1.84 -3.11
C MET A 67 23.88 1.58 -1.63
N THR A 68 22.88 1.12 -0.88
CA THR A 68 23.05 0.88 0.57
C THR A 68 23.95 -0.31 0.87
N ALA A 69 23.88 -1.36 0.05
CA ALA A 69 24.78 -2.51 0.16
C ALA A 69 26.22 -2.15 -0.23
N ALA A 70 26.42 -1.39 -1.30
CA ALA A 70 27.73 -0.93 -1.74
C ALA A 70 28.38 0.06 -0.74
N ALA A 71 27.57 0.87 -0.06
CA ALA A 71 28.06 1.79 0.97
C ALA A 71 28.61 1.07 2.23
N GLY A 72 28.25 -0.21 2.45
CA GLY A 72 28.77 -1.01 3.57
C GLY A 72 28.39 -0.51 4.98
N ILE A 73 27.39 0.37 5.07
CA ILE A 73 26.97 0.98 6.34
C ILE A 73 26.19 -0.03 7.19
N PHE A 74 25.40 -0.91 6.54
CA PHE A 74 24.55 -1.88 7.20
C PHE A 74 25.10 -3.30 7.03
N HIS A 75 24.90 -4.11 8.06
CA HIS A 75 25.25 -5.52 7.98
C HIS A 75 24.40 -6.22 6.90
N PRO A 76 24.95 -7.12 6.06
CA PRO A 76 24.21 -7.80 5.00
C PRO A 76 22.91 -8.46 5.47
N TYR A 77 22.88 -9.09 6.63
CA TYR A 77 21.68 -9.69 7.20
C TYR A 77 20.59 -8.68 7.52
N ALA A 78 20.93 -7.49 7.98
CA ALA A 78 19.95 -6.43 8.20
C ALA A 78 19.33 -5.94 6.89
N LEU A 79 20.14 -5.85 5.82
CA LEU A 79 19.64 -5.53 4.48
C LEU A 79 18.73 -6.65 3.93
N GLY A 80 19.12 -7.92 4.13
CA GLY A 80 18.31 -9.07 3.77
C GLY A 80 16.94 -9.04 4.44
N MET A 81 16.88 -8.82 5.74
CA MET A 81 15.59 -8.67 6.47
C MET A 81 14.80 -7.45 6.00
N ALA A 82 15.45 -6.31 5.79
CA ALA A 82 14.79 -5.08 5.35
C ALA A 82 14.16 -5.23 3.95
N SER A 83 14.78 -6.01 3.06
CA SER A 83 14.24 -6.26 1.72
C SER A 83 12.89 -6.98 1.73
N GLY A 84 12.61 -7.79 2.74
CA GLY A 84 11.34 -8.52 2.88
C GLY A 84 10.17 -7.71 3.41
N VAL A 85 10.34 -6.44 3.76
CA VAL A 85 9.23 -5.61 4.31
C VAL A 85 8.26 -5.12 3.22
N GLY A 86 8.57 -5.26 1.95
CA GLY A 86 7.74 -4.83 0.81
C GLY A 86 6.82 -5.91 0.25
N ALA A 87 6.27 -5.64 -0.94
CA ALA A 87 5.61 -6.64 -1.77
C ALA A 87 6.64 -7.64 -2.35
N GLY A 88 6.20 -8.85 -2.68
CA GLY A 88 7.09 -9.90 -3.19
C GLY A 88 7.96 -9.47 -4.37
N ILE A 89 7.42 -8.69 -5.32
CA ILE A 89 8.21 -8.17 -6.44
C ILE A 89 9.29 -7.16 -6.02
N LEU A 90 9.01 -6.33 -5.00
CA LEU A 90 9.97 -5.39 -4.44
C LEU A 90 11.06 -6.13 -3.66
N MET A 91 10.67 -7.14 -2.87
CA MET A 91 11.59 -8.03 -2.18
C MET A 91 12.52 -8.73 -3.17
N ALA A 92 11.99 -9.30 -4.25
CA ALA A 92 12.79 -9.99 -5.27
C ALA A 92 13.84 -9.06 -5.88
N SER A 93 13.47 -7.82 -6.25
CA SER A 93 14.39 -6.83 -6.79
C SER A 93 15.49 -6.43 -5.78
N ALA A 94 15.09 -6.14 -4.54
CA ALA A 94 16.02 -5.75 -3.48
C ALA A 94 16.99 -6.91 -3.14
N THR A 95 16.46 -8.12 -2.97
CA THR A 95 17.26 -9.31 -2.64
C THR A 95 18.23 -9.66 -3.76
N ALA A 96 17.80 -9.59 -5.03
CA ALA A 96 18.70 -9.80 -6.17
C ALA A 96 19.86 -8.81 -6.17
N SER A 97 19.62 -7.55 -5.82
CA SER A 97 20.67 -6.52 -5.72
C SER A 97 21.67 -6.81 -4.59
N ILE A 98 21.20 -7.28 -3.43
CA ILE A 98 22.07 -7.62 -2.30
C ILE A 98 22.91 -8.86 -2.61
N THR A 99 22.27 -9.90 -3.16
CA THR A 99 22.96 -11.17 -3.46
C THR A 99 23.98 -11.03 -4.59
N ALA A 100 23.80 -10.08 -5.48
CA ALA A 100 24.82 -9.74 -6.48
C ALA A 100 26.09 -9.15 -5.88
N ILE A 101 25.98 -8.45 -4.73
CA ILE A 101 27.12 -7.85 -4.02
C ILE A 101 27.72 -8.85 -3.04
N TYR A 102 26.89 -9.70 -2.42
CA TYR A 102 27.30 -10.72 -1.43
C TYR A 102 26.92 -12.13 -1.90
N PRO A 103 27.54 -12.66 -2.95
CA PRO A 103 27.15 -13.95 -3.55
C PRO A 103 27.34 -15.14 -2.59
N ASP A 104 28.34 -15.07 -1.71
CA ASP A 104 28.63 -16.14 -0.73
C ASP A 104 27.53 -16.28 0.33
N MET A 105 26.72 -15.26 0.53
CA MET A 105 25.63 -15.22 1.51
C MET A 105 24.23 -15.25 0.83
N ALA A 106 24.15 -15.54 -0.46
CA ALA A 106 22.91 -15.42 -1.23
C ALA A 106 21.74 -16.25 -0.68
N ALA A 107 22.01 -17.48 -0.26
CA ALA A 107 20.99 -18.38 0.30
C ALA A 107 20.42 -17.84 1.62
N GLU A 108 21.30 -17.37 2.51
CA GLU A 108 20.94 -16.84 3.83
C GLU A 108 20.16 -15.52 3.69
N LEU A 109 20.62 -14.63 2.83
CA LEU A 109 19.95 -13.35 2.56
C LEU A 109 18.55 -13.54 1.96
N SER A 110 18.41 -14.50 1.04
CA SER A 110 17.11 -14.86 0.47
C SER A 110 16.16 -15.46 1.51
N ALA A 111 16.66 -16.32 2.39
CA ALA A 111 15.87 -16.89 3.48
C ALA A 111 15.42 -15.83 4.48
N LEU A 112 16.28 -14.89 4.85
CA LEU A 112 15.94 -13.78 5.73
C LEU A 112 14.90 -12.84 5.10
N ALA A 113 15.04 -12.52 3.82
CA ALA A 113 14.07 -11.73 3.08
C ALA A 113 12.69 -12.38 3.05
N SER A 114 12.61 -13.67 2.71
CA SER A 114 11.35 -14.42 2.65
C SER A 114 10.69 -14.56 4.03
N THR A 115 11.48 -14.79 5.07
CA THR A 115 10.97 -14.84 6.46
C THR A 115 10.41 -13.48 6.88
N SER A 116 11.12 -12.41 6.61
CA SER A 116 10.68 -11.04 6.91
C SER A 116 9.41 -10.68 6.14
N GLU A 117 9.29 -11.07 4.87
CA GLU A 117 8.09 -10.86 4.07
C GLU A 117 6.89 -11.58 4.67
N THR A 118 7.02 -12.83 5.03
CA THR A 118 5.95 -13.62 5.63
C THR A 118 5.47 -13.00 6.94
N LEU A 119 6.38 -12.68 7.85
CA LEU A 119 6.04 -12.07 9.15
C LEU A 119 5.39 -10.70 8.99
N SER A 120 5.96 -9.86 8.14
CA SER A 120 5.41 -8.51 7.90
C SER A 120 4.10 -8.56 7.11
N GLY A 121 3.89 -9.55 6.25
CA GLY A 121 2.64 -9.81 5.55
C GLY A 121 1.51 -10.17 6.50
N LEU A 122 1.74 -11.14 7.38
CA LEU A 122 0.75 -11.55 8.40
C LEU A 122 0.40 -10.38 9.33
N THR A 123 1.40 -9.73 9.91
CA THR A 123 1.17 -8.57 10.78
C THR A 123 0.44 -7.44 10.04
N GLY A 124 0.80 -7.20 8.79
CA GLY A 124 0.19 -6.18 7.93
C GLY A 124 -1.30 -6.39 7.71
N ILE A 125 -1.75 -7.63 7.51
CA ILE A 125 -3.19 -7.96 7.34
C ILE A 125 -3.98 -7.59 8.61
N TYR A 126 -3.51 -8.00 9.79
CA TYR A 126 -4.19 -7.67 11.05
C TYR A 126 -4.24 -6.16 11.31
N VAL A 127 -3.14 -5.46 11.11
CA VAL A 127 -3.09 -4.00 11.23
C VAL A 127 -4.01 -3.33 10.21
N ALA A 128 -4.08 -3.85 8.98
CA ALA A 128 -4.98 -3.34 7.96
C ALA A 128 -6.45 -3.49 8.36
N ILE A 129 -6.88 -4.66 8.83
CA ILE A 129 -8.27 -4.92 9.21
C ILE A 129 -8.68 -4.08 10.41
N PHE A 130 -7.90 -4.11 11.49
CA PHE A 130 -8.32 -3.52 12.77
C PHE A 130 -8.05 -2.01 12.87
N ILE A 131 -7.04 -1.50 12.20
CA ILE A 131 -6.63 -0.10 12.30
C ILE A 131 -6.75 0.61 10.96
N GLY A 132 -6.21 0.03 9.90
CA GLY A 132 -6.09 0.67 8.59
C GLY A 132 -7.43 1.04 7.98
N ILE A 133 -8.31 0.07 7.80
CA ILE A 133 -9.61 0.26 7.14
C ILE A 133 -10.52 1.18 7.96
N PRO A 134 -10.75 0.97 9.28
CA PRO A 134 -11.58 1.87 10.07
C PRO A 134 -11.08 3.32 10.09
N LEU A 135 -9.76 3.48 10.23
CA LEU A 135 -9.15 4.81 10.20
C LEU A 135 -9.29 5.47 8.82
N CYS A 136 -9.15 4.67 7.78
CA CYS A 136 -9.32 5.11 6.41
C CYS A 136 -10.74 5.60 6.13
N GLN A 137 -11.73 4.84 6.52
CA GLN A 137 -13.15 5.22 6.36
C GLN A 137 -13.50 6.49 7.16
N LYS A 138 -13.07 6.56 8.43
CA LYS A 138 -13.30 7.77 9.25
C LYS A 138 -12.67 9.03 8.65
N LEU A 139 -11.45 8.92 8.16
CA LEU A 139 -10.78 10.05 7.51
C LEU A 139 -11.46 10.44 6.20
N TYR A 140 -11.93 9.47 5.42
CA TYR A 140 -12.67 9.76 4.19
C TYR A 140 -13.98 10.50 4.51
N THR A 141 -14.81 9.96 5.40
CA THR A 141 -16.08 10.59 5.78
C THR A 141 -15.94 11.99 6.38
N TRP A 142 -14.80 12.29 6.99
CA TRP A 142 -14.52 13.61 7.55
C TRP A 142 -13.94 14.61 6.53
N LEU A 143 -13.09 14.14 5.63
CA LEU A 143 -12.37 14.99 4.67
C LEU A 143 -13.15 15.22 3.36
N GLU A 144 -13.83 14.21 2.85
CA GLU A 144 -14.53 14.28 1.56
C GLU A 144 -15.52 15.44 1.48
N PRO A 145 -16.43 15.70 2.45
CA PRO A 145 -17.35 16.82 2.37
C PRO A 145 -16.68 18.19 2.32
N LYS A 146 -15.49 18.32 2.91
CA LYS A 146 -14.72 19.58 2.89
C LYS A 146 -14.11 19.83 1.52
N PHE A 147 -13.57 18.78 0.89
CA PHE A 147 -12.97 18.86 -0.44
C PHE A 147 -14.03 18.94 -1.55
N ALA A 148 -15.18 18.28 -1.39
CA ALA A 148 -16.30 18.41 -2.31
C ALA A 148 -16.78 19.87 -2.42
N LYS A 149 -16.86 20.58 -1.29
CA LYS A 149 -17.16 22.03 -1.28
C LYS A 149 -16.13 22.88 -2.03
N LEU A 150 -14.84 22.56 -1.91
CA LEU A 150 -13.78 23.25 -2.63
C LEU A 150 -13.81 23.01 -4.14
N ARG A 151 -14.29 21.84 -4.55
CA ARG A 151 -14.41 21.43 -5.97
C ARG A 151 -15.74 21.82 -6.61
N HIS A 152 -16.68 22.42 -5.86
CA HIS A 152 -18.05 22.72 -6.31
C HIS A 152 -18.80 21.48 -6.83
N GLU A 153 -18.49 20.29 -6.30
CA GLU A 153 -19.15 19.02 -6.62
C GLU A 153 -20.02 18.54 -5.44
N PRO A 154 -21.09 17.76 -5.71
CA PRO A 154 -21.86 17.15 -4.65
C PRO A 154 -21.01 16.14 -3.88
N SER A 155 -21.05 16.21 -2.54
CA SER A 155 -20.35 15.27 -1.67
C SER A 155 -21.02 13.89 -1.73
N GLU A 156 -20.28 12.86 -2.09
CA GLU A 156 -20.76 11.47 -2.09
C GLU A 156 -21.18 11.00 -0.70
N VAL A 157 -20.46 11.43 0.33
CA VAL A 157 -20.77 11.06 1.72
C VAL A 157 -22.09 11.68 2.17
N LEU A 158 -22.36 12.95 1.80
CA LEU A 158 -23.59 13.62 2.18
C LEU A 158 -24.77 13.09 1.38
N THR A 159 -24.60 12.81 0.10
CA THR A 159 -25.64 12.22 -0.77
C THR A 159 -26.06 10.85 -0.24
N ARG A 160 -25.10 9.97 0.05
CA ARG A 160 -25.40 8.65 0.59
C ARG A 160 -26.10 8.70 1.94
N LYS A 161 -25.70 9.58 2.83
CA LYS A 161 -26.41 9.79 4.12
C LYS A 161 -27.82 10.31 3.97
N ALA A 162 -28.10 11.05 2.92
CA ALA A 162 -29.45 11.50 2.61
C ALA A 162 -30.31 10.35 2.07
N GLU A 163 -29.74 9.49 1.22
CA GLU A 163 -30.41 8.29 0.69
C GLU A 163 -30.72 7.29 1.82
N GLU A 164 -29.77 6.98 2.68
CA GLU A 164 -29.97 6.11 3.86
C GLU A 164 -31.12 6.59 4.76
N LYS A 165 -31.23 7.90 4.98
CA LYS A 165 -32.34 8.50 5.77
C LYS A 165 -33.70 8.43 5.08
N LEU A 166 -33.73 8.41 3.76
CA LEU A 166 -34.98 8.27 2.99
C LEU A 166 -35.45 6.82 2.94
N GLU A 167 -34.54 5.85 3.02
CA GLU A 167 -34.88 4.42 3.10
C GLU A 167 -35.39 4.00 4.49
N GLU A 168 -34.95 4.71 5.55
CA GLU A 168 -35.37 4.46 6.94
C GLU A 168 -36.70 5.13 7.32
N ALA A 169 -37.24 6.01 6.48
CA ALA A 169 -38.48 6.79 6.71
C ALA A 169 -39.71 6.19 6.02
#